data_0e7a0527d7bb4f9bbc563cc016bc77c9
#
_entry.id   0e7a0527d7bb4f9bbc563cc016bc77c9
#
_cell.length_a   1.000
_cell.length_b   1.000
_cell.length_c   1.000
_cell.angle_alpha   90.00
_cell.angle_beta   90.00
_cell.angle_gamma   90.00
#
_symmetry.space_group_name_H-M   'P 1'
#
loop_
_entity.id
_entity.type
_entity.pdbx_description
1 polymer ?
#
loop_
_entity_poly.entity_id
_entity_poly.type
_entity_poly.pdbx_seq_one_letter_code
_entity_poly.pdbx_strand_id
1 'polypeptide(L)'
;FRVEQPGFLARLASGALAVGPDTLYYALIAGNDIRDVDDPVQTAAVSAQIVQALVDAGARYIVLPTLPKLGDFAESANLAPDGGRTQLAADRSAAAIAYNAAFEQRLNAMEGNFIRVDVLRFFDEVLADPVSFGFPADLDQSRVCYSAESAGGVACVEPEGRGEASGGSPDQFAFYD
;
A
#
# COMPACT_ATOMS: atom_id res chain seq x y z
N PHE A 1 -8.65 -25.51 9.67
CA PHE A 1 -7.59 -26.02 8.81
C PHE A 1 -7.36 -24.98 7.69
N ARG A 2 -6.30 -24.15 7.80
CA ARG A 2 -5.81 -23.41 6.64
C ARG A 2 -5.02 -24.38 5.79
N VAL A 3 -5.53 -24.73 4.63
CA VAL A 3 -4.72 -25.37 3.59
C VAL A 3 -3.78 -24.28 3.09
N GLU A 4 -2.49 -24.39 3.36
CA GLU A 4 -1.50 -23.49 2.78
C GLU A 4 -1.53 -23.67 1.26
N GLN A 5 -1.98 -22.64 0.57
CA GLN A 5 -1.94 -22.64 -0.89
C GLN A 5 -0.49 -22.45 -1.34
N PRO A 6 -0.03 -23.13 -2.40
CA PRO A 6 1.27 -22.86 -2.99
C PRO A 6 1.42 -21.38 -3.32
N GLY A 7 2.59 -20.82 -3.06
CA GLY A 7 2.89 -19.42 -3.38
C GLY A 7 2.70 -19.13 -4.87
N PHE A 8 2.53 -17.86 -5.21
CA PHE A 8 2.26 -17.39 -6.58
C PHE A 8 3.22 -17.98 -7.62
N LEU A 9 4.53 -17.90 -7.38
CA LEU A 9 5.54 -18.43 -8.31
C LEU A 9 5.45 -19.95 -8.49
N ALA A 10 5.15 -20.70 -7.43
CA ALA A 10 4.96 -22.16 -7.52
C ALA A 10 3.71 -22.51 -8.33
N ARG A 11 2.64 -21.72 -8.23
CA ARG A 11 1.42 -21.92 -9.02
C ARG A 11 1.62 -21.60 -10.49
N LEU A 12 2.41 -20.56 -10.81
CA LEU A 12 2.83 -20.27 -12.19
C LEU A 12 3.64 -21.42 -12.76
N ALA A 13 4.68 -21.86 -12.06
CA ALA A 13 5.58 -22.91 -12.50
C ALA A 13 4.87 -24.27 -12.72
N SER A 14 3.86 -24.56 -11.90
CA SER A 14 3.06 -25.80 -12.03
C SER A 14 1.96 -25.73 -13.08
N GLY A 15 1.71 -24.56 -13.69
CA GLY A 15 0.58 -24.34 -14.60
C GLY A 15 -0.79 -24.25 -13.88
N ALA A 16 -0.81 -24.24 -12.55
CA ALA A 16 -2.04 -24.07 -11.77
C ALA A 16 -2.61 -22.65 -11.85
N LEU A 17 -1.81 -21.70 -12.34
CA LEU A 17 -2.22 -20.35 -12.69
C LEU A 17 -1.96 -20.13 -14.19
N ALA A 18 -3.02 -19.98 -14.96
CA ALA A 18 -2.91 -19.64 -16.37
C ALA A 18 -2.77 -18.12 -16.54
N VAL A 19 -1.80 -17.71 -17.34
CA VAL A 19 -1.57 -16.31 -17.70
C VAL A 19 -2.01 -16.09 -19.15
N GLY A 20 -2.96 -15.15 -19.36
CA GLY A 20 -3.47 -14.80 -20.69
C GLY A 20 -2.86 -13.49 -21.18
N PRO A 21 -2.54 -13.40 -22.49
CA PRO A 21 -1.94 -12.19 -23.08
C PRO A 21 -2.90 -10.99 -23.11
N ASP A 22 -4.21 -11.22 -23.07
CA ASP A 22 -5.25 -10.19 -23.14
C ASP A 22 -5.79 -9.83 -21.75
N THR A 23 -5.14 -10.32 -20.68
CA THR A 23 -5.51 -10.06 -19.29
C THR A 23 -4.69 -8.90 -18.74
N LEU A 24 -5.36 -7.97 -18.04
CA LEU A 24 -4.71 -6.95 -17.25
C LEU A 24 -4.38 -7.51 -15.88
N TYR A 25 -3.11 -7.50 -15.53
CA TYR A 25 -2.61 -7.92 -14.22
C TYR A 25 -2.36 -6.70 -13.36
N TYR A 26 -2.84 -6.71 -12.14
CA TYR A 26 -2.56 -5.68 -11.14
C TYR A 26 -1.70 -6.29 -10.04
N ALA A 27 -0.53 -5.71 -9.79
CA ALA A 27 0.40 -6.20 -8.78
C ALA A 27 0.82 -5.05 -7.84
N LEU A 28 0.18 -5.00 -6.66
CA LEU A 28 0.61 -4.21 -5.52
C LEU A 28 1.36 -5.15 -4.58
N ILE A 29 2.67 -4.94 -4.45
CA ILE A 29 3.60 -5.87 -3.79
C ILE A 29 4.39 -5.11 -2.74
N ALA A 30 4.89 -5.81 -1.72
CA ALA A 30 5.82 -5.33 -0.71
C ALA A 30 5.27 -4.40 0.39
N GLY A 31 3.98 -4.06 0.38
CA GLY A 31 3.44 -3.17 1.40
C GLY A 31 3.72 -3.62 2.84
N ASN A 32 3.53 -4.91 3.14
CA ASN A 32 3.79 -5.46 4.48
C ASN A 32 5.29 -5.54 4.81
N ASP A 33 6.13 -5.97 3.84
CA ASP A 33 7.56 -6.06 4.02
C ASP A 33 8.15 -4.68 4.37
N ILE A 34 7.74 -3.65 3.65
CA ILE A 34 8.19 -2.27 3.89
C ILE A 34 7.60 -1.69 5.19
N ARG A 35 6.37 -2.06 5.55
CA ARG A 35 5.78 -1.71 6.84
C ARG A 35 6.59 -2.29 8.01
N ASP A 36 7.09 -3.52 7.85
CA ASP A 36 7.93 -4.19 8.85
C ASP A 36 9.42 -3.77 8.77
N VAL A 37 9.74 -2.79 7.89
CA VAL A 37 11.07 -2.17 7.69
C VAL A 37 12.11 -3.17 7.19
N ASP A 38 11.72 -4.12 6.35
CA ASP A 38 12.64 -5.00 5.64
C ASP A 38 13.51 -4.20 4.65
N ASP A 39 14.65 -4.77 4.25
CA ASP A 39 15.55 -4.12 3.30
C ASP A 39 14.82 -3.79 1.98
N PRO A 40 14.62 -2.51 1.67
CA PRO A 40 13.83 -2.10 0.52
C PRO A 40 14.46 -2.50 -0.82
N VAL A 41 15.77 -2.59 -0.91
CA VAL A 41 16.48 -2.97 -2.15
C VAL A 41 16.33 -4.47 -2.39
N GLN A 42 16.43 -5.28 -1.34
CA GLN A 42 16.21 -6.72 -1.42
C GLN A 42 14.73 -7.03 -1.71
N THR A 43 13.82 -6.34 -1.05
CA THR A 43 12.38 -6.47 -1.29
C THR A 43 12.02 -6.10 -2.74
N ALA A 44 12.60 -5.05 -3.29
CA ALA A 44 12.44 -4.67 -4.69
C ALA A 44 12.98 -5.74 -5.65
N ALA A 45 14.06 -6.45 -5.26
CA ALA A 45 14.58 -7.55 -6.06
C ALA A 45 13.60 -8.73 -6.13
N VAL A 46 13.01 -9.11 -5.01
CA VAL A 46 11.98 -10.16 -4.95
C VAL A 46 10.74 -9.76 -5.73
N SER A 47 10.28 -8.53 -5.59
CA SER A 47 9.14 -8.00 -6.34
C SER A 47 9.37 -8.03 -7.85
N ALA A 48 10.58 -7.69 -8.30
CA ALA A 48 10.94 -7.76 -9.71
C ALA A 48 10.95 -9.20 -10.24
N GLN A 49 11.36 -10.19 -9.44
CA GLN A 49 11.28 -11.61 -9.82
C GLN A 49 9.83 -12.06 -10.01
N ILE A 50 8.89 -11.60 -9.18
CA ILE A 50 7.47 -11.90 -9.32
C ILE A 50 6.92 -11.32 -10.63
N VAL A 51 7.27 -10.08 -10.95
CA VAL A 51 6.86 -9.43 -12.20
C VAL A 51 7.50 -10.12 -13.41
N GLN A 52 8.79 -10.48 -13.35
CA GLN A 52 9.46 -11.23 -14.41
C GLN A 52 8.77 -12.57 -14.67
N ALA A 53 8.39 -13.29 -13.62
CA ALA A 53 7.68 -14.57 -13.78
C ALA A 53 6.31 -14.41 -14.47
N LEU A 54 5.61 -13.29 -14.25
CA LEU A 54 4.39 -12.95 -15.00
C LEU A 54 4.69 -12.70 -16.49
N VAL A 55 5.73 -11.93 -16.78
CA VAL A 55 6.17 -11.64 -18.15
C VAL A 55 6.56 -12.92 -18.87
N ASP A 56 7.37 -13.78 -18.23
CA ASP A 56 7.82 -15.06 -18.79
C ASP A 56 6.65 -16.01 -19.03
N ALA A 57 5.60 -15.94 -18.21
CA ALA A 57 4.37 -16.70 -18.40
C ALA A 57 3.45 -16.13 -19.49
N GLY A 58 3.79 -14.96 -20.09
CA GLY A 58 3.07 -14.39 -21.23
C GLY A 58 2.14 -13.22 -20.89
N ALA A 59 2.21 -12.64 -19.69
CA ALA A 59 1.49 -11.42 -19.36
C ALA A 59 2.00 -10.25 -20.22
N ARG A 60 1.06 -9.48 -20.81
CA ARG A 60 1.40 -8.34 -21.67
C ARG A 60 1.11 -6.99 -21.04
N TYR A 61 0.15 -6.93 -20.13
CA TYR A 61 -0.30 -5.69 -19.49
C TYR A 61 -0.27 -5.85 -17.98
N ILE A 62 0.68 -5.20 -17.33
CA ILE A 62 0.88 -5.29 -15.88
C ILE A 62 0.83 -3.90 -15.28
N VAL A 63 -0.16 -3.65 -14.42
CA VAL A 63 -0.30 -2.42 -13.65
C VAL A 63 0.53 -2.55 -12.38
N LEU A 64 1.43 -1.60 -12.19
CA LEU A 64 2.38 -1.56 -11.08
C LEU A 64 2.27 -0.20 -10.37
N PRO A 65 1.50 -0.11 -9.29
CA PRO A 65 1.47 1.10 -8.47
C PRO A 65 2.73 1.20 -7.61
N THR A 66 3.17 2.43 -7.38
CA THR A 66 4.16 2.72 -6.34
C THR A 66 3.55 2.54 -4.95
N LEU A 67 4.37 2.25 -3.94
CA LEU A 67 3.93 2.30 -2.55
C LEU A 67 3.82 3.76 -2.10
N PRO A 68 2.74 4.15 -1.40
CA PRO A 68 2.68 5.43 -0.70
C PRO A 68 3.67 5.45 0.46
N LYS A 69 3.87 6.61 1.09
CA LYS A 69 4.64 6.73 2.33
C LYS A 69 3.87 6.06 3.47
N LEU A 70 4.26 4.85 3.83
CA LEU A 70 3.55 4.06 4.83
C LEU A 70 3.57 4.69 6.23
N GLY A 71 4.54 5.54 6.52
CA GLY A 71 4.59 6.30 7.77
C GLY A 71 3.55 7.41 7.87
N ASP A 72 2.94 7.83 6.75
CA ASP A 72 1.87 8.84 6.77
C ASP A 72 0.52 8.25 7.19
N PHE A 73 0.39 6.93 7.16
CA PHE A 73 -0.83 6.26 7.60
C PHE A 73 -1.01 6.36 9.12
N ALA A 74 -2.25 6.49 9.56
CA ALA A 74 -2.61 6.66 10.97
C ALA A 74 -2.57 5.34 11.77
N GLU A 75 -1.59 4.48 11.51
CA GLU A 75 -1.36 3.30 12.33
C GLU A 75 -0.80 3.68 13.71
N SER A 76 -1.14 2.90 14.73
CA SER A 76 -0.67 3.12 16.11
C SER A 76 0.84 3.22 16.24
N ALA A 77 1.57 2.37 15.51
CA ALA A 77 3.02 2.36 15.52
C ALA A 77 3.65 3.60 14.86
N ASN A 78 2.90 4.33 14.04
CA ASN A 78 3.32 5.56 13.38
C ASN A 78 3.03 6.82 14.20
N LEU A 79 2.24 6.71 15.28
CA LEU A 79 1.78 7.84 16.08
C LEU A 79 2.49 7.88 17.43
N ALA A 80 3.02 9.05 17.76
CA ALA A 80 3.57 9.31 19.09
C ALA A 80 2.45 9.76 20.05
N PRO A 81 2.65 9.63 21.38
CA PRO A 81 1.64 10.01 22.36
C PRO A 81 1.24 11.51 22.32
N ASP A 82 2.09 12.35 21.79
CA ASP A 82 1.84 13.79 21.61
C ASP A 82 1.10 14.12 20.30
N GLY A 83 0.71 13.10 19.51
CA GLY A 83 0.05 13.23 18.22
C GLY A 83 1.01 13.46 17.05
N GLY A 84 2.32 13.48 17.29
CA GLY A 84 3.34 13.52 16.25
C GLY A 84 3.56 12.17 15.57
N ARG A 85 4.49 12.13 14.60
CA ARG A 85 4.92 10.89 13.96
C ARG A 85 6.12 10.30 14.68
N THR A 86 6.16 8.97 14.80
CA THR A 86 7.28 8.24 15.41
C THR A 86 8.49 8.17 14.47
N GLN A 87 9.66 7.81 15.02
CA GLN A 87 10.82 7.48 14.19
C GLN A 87 10.53 6.32 13.24
N LEU A 88 9.75 5.32 13.69
CA LEU A 88 9.32 4.20 12.86
C LEU A 88 8.49 4.67 11.64
N ALA A 89 7.64 5.68 11.81
CA ALA A 89 6.91 6.28 10.69
C ALA A 89 7.85 6.91 9.65
N ALA A 90 8.88 7.63 10.13
CA ALA A 90 9.90 8.19 9.24
C ALA A 90 10.69 7.10 8.50
N ASP A 91 11.07 6.03 9.20
CA ASP A 91 11.80 4.89 8.63
C ASP A 91 10.95 4.15 7.57
N ARG A 92 9.67 3.94 7.84
CA ARG A 92 8.70 3.33 6.89
C ARG A 92 8.53 4.16 5.63
N SER A 93 8.42 5.48 5.77
CA SER A 93 8.32 6.39 4.61
C SER A 93 9.60 6.40 3.79
N ALA A 94 10.77 6.43 4.43
CA ALA A 94 12.05 6.34 3.76
C ALA A 94 12.24 4.99 3.04
N ALA A 95 11.84 3.88 3.68
CA ALA A 95 11.88 2.55 3.09
C ALA A 95 10.95 2.43 1.86
N ALA A 96 9.74 2.99 1.90
CA ALA A 96 8.83 3.00 0.75
C ALA A 96 9.41 3.78 -0.44
N ILE A 97 10.02 4.94 -0.20
CA ILE A 97 10.68 5.72 -1.24
C ILE A 97 11.86 4.95 -1.84
N ALA A 98 12.71 4.34 -1.00
CA ALA A 98 13.85 3.56 -1.44
C ALA A 98 13.44 2.31 -2.23
N TYR A 99 12.38 1.61 -1.78
CA TYR A 99 11.79 0.49 -2.49
C TYR A 99 11.29 0.91 -3.88
N ASN A 100 10.50 1.97 -3.97
CA ASN A 100 9.97 2.45 -5.25
C ASN A 100 11.09 2.77 -6.24
N ALA A 101 12.15 3.44 -5.79
CA ALA A 101 13.31 3.78 -6.63
C ALA A 101 14.06 2.52 -7.10
N ALA A 102 14.32 1.57 -6.20
CA ALA A 102 15.01 0.33 -6.53
C ALA A 102 14.15 -0.57 -7.44
N PHE A 103 12.84 -0.63 -7.24
CA PHE A 103 11.92 -1.39 -8.06
C PHE A 103 11.82 -0.80 -9.47
N GLU A 104 11.65 0.52 -9.57
CA GLU A 104 11.64 1.24 -10.84
C GLU A 104 12.91 0.99 -11.68
N GLN A 105 14.08 1.03 -11.04
CA GLN A 105 15.35 0.75 -11.70
C GLN A 105 15.37 -0.66 -12.31
N ARG A 106 14.82 -1.65 -11.59
CA ARG A 106 14.74 -3.04 -12.06
C ARG A 106 13.74 -3.20 -13.21
N LEU A 107 12.57 -2.56 -13.09
CA LEU A 107 11.56 -2.58 -14.15
C LEU A 107 12.05 -1.95 -15.45
N ASN A 108 12.89 -0.90 -15.36
CA ASN A 108 13.48 -0.26 -16.53
C ASN A 108 14.52 -1.14 -17.25
N ALA A 109 15.06 -2.14 -16.56
CA ALA A 109 15.97 -3.12 -17.15
C ALA A 109 15.25 -4.36 -17.70
N MET A 110 13.93 -4.47 -17.53
CA MET A 110 13.11 -5.60 -17.97
C MET A 110 12.41 -5.29 -19.29
N GLU A 111 12.27 -6.29 -20.14
CA GLU A 111 11.38 -6.22 -21.29
C GLU A 111 9.94 -6.50 -20.83
N GLY A 112 9.02 -5.58 -21.11
CA GLY A 112 7.63 -5.71 -20.73
C GLY A 112 6.83 -4.43 -20.94
N ASN A 113 5.51 -4.58 -20.95
CA ASN A 113 4.60 -3.43 -21.06
C ASN A 113 4.00 -3.13 -19.68
N PHE A 114 4.66 -2.26 -18.93
CA PHE A 114 4.30 -1.90 -17.56
C PHE A 114 3.52 -0.59 -17.53
N ILE A 115 2.33 -0.65 -16.95
CA ILE A 115 1.49 0.53 -16.67
C ILE A 115 1.84 1.00 -15.26
N ARG A 116 2.60 2.10 -15.17
CA ARG A 116 3.05 2.69 -13.90
C ARG A 116 1.98 3.61 -13.34
N VAL A 117 1.61 3.44 -12.08
CA VAL A 117 0.67 4.30 -11.36
C VAL A 117 1.40 4.93 -10.19
N ASP A 118 1.56 6.24 -10.20
CA ASP A 118 2.27 6.97 -9.16
C ASP A 118 1.34 7.25 -7.96
N VAL A 119 1.12 6.20 -7.16
CA VAL A 119 0.28 6.26 -5.97
C VAL A 119 0.97 7.07 -4.86
N LEU A 120 2.31 7.04 -4.80
CA LEU A 120 3.07 7.85 -3.84
C LEU A 120 2.76 9.33 -4.02
N ARG A 121 2.92 9.82 -5.24
CA ARG A 121 2.64 11.21 -5.57
C ARG A 121 1.16 11.56 -5.37
N PHE A 122 0.25 10.68 -5.77
CA PHE A 122 -1.18 10.89 -5.58
C PHE A 122 -1.53 11.10 -4.09
N PHE A 123 -1.02 10.25 -3.20
CA PHE A 123 -1.24 10.42 -1.77
C PHE A 123 -0.59 11.69 -1.23
N ASP A 124 0.63 12.02 -1.64
CA ASP A 124 1.30 13.26 -1.24
C ASP A 124 0.46 14.50 -1.63
N GLU A 125 -0.10 14.52 -2.83
CA GLU A 125 -0.95 15.61 -3.31
C GLU A 125 -2.28 15.70 -2.53
N VAL A 126 -2.94 14.55 -2.30
CA VAL A 126 -4.20 14.50 -1.53
C VAL A 126 -4.00 14.96 -0.10
N LEU A 127 -2.96 14.49 0.58
CA LEU A 127 -2.70 14.86 1.97
C LEU A 127 -2.23 16.30 2.12
N ALA A 128 -1.58 16.87 1.10
CA ALA A 128 -1.13 18.27 1.10
C ALA A 128 -2.28 19.27 0.85
N ASP A 129 -3.25 18.92 0.02
CA ASP A 129 -4.40 19.77 -0.31
C ASP A 129 -5.68 18.93 -0.50
N PRO A 130 -6.23 18.40 0.60
CA PRO A 130 -7.39 17.52 0.53
C PRO A 130 -8.63 18.21 -0.08
N VAL A 131 -8.76 19.53 0.08
CA VAL A 131 -9.91 20.29 -0.43
C VAL A 131 -9.99 20.23 -1.96
N SER A 132 -8.86 20.32 -2.64
CA SER A 132 -8.80 20.20 -4.10
C SER A 132 -9.22 18.82 -4.62
N PHE A 133 -9.22 17.81 -3.77
CA PHE A 133 -9.69 16.44 -4.07
C PHE A 133 -11.11 16.17 -3.56
N GLY A 134 -11.81 17.18 -3.04
CA GLY A 134 -13.20 17.08 -2.58
C GLY A 134 -13.38 16.64 -1.14
N PHE A 135 -12.29 16.56 -0.37
CA PHE A 135 -12.35 16.28 1.07
C PHE A 135 -12.61 17.57 1.88
N PRO A 136 -13.13 17.48 3.10
CA PRO A 136 -13.32 18.65 3.97
C PRO A 136 -11.99 19.29 4.36
N ALA A 137 -12.01 20.60 4.64
CA ALA A 137 -10.80 21.36 4.99
C ALA A 137 -10.20 20.95 6.35
N ASP A 138 -10.99 20.36 7.21
CA ASP A 138 -10.64 19.84 8.53
C ASP A 138 -10.43 18.32 8.55
N LEU A 139 -10.09 17.74 7.40
CA LEU A 139 -9.82 16.30 7.27
C LEU A 139 -8.76 15.85 8.28
N ASP A 140 -9.14 14.90 9.13
CA ASP A 140 -8.21 14.32 10.10
C ASP A 140 -7.26 13.32 9.42
N GLN A 141 -5.99 13.65 9.40
CA GLN A 141 -4.91 12.84 8.81
C GLN A 141 -4.09 12.11 9.88
N SER A 142 -4.44 12.27 11.15
CA SER A 142 -3.67 11.74 12.28
C SER A 142 -4.34 10.57 12.97
N ARG A 143 -5.60 10.29 12.69
CA ARG A 143 -6.38 9.23 13.32
C ARG A 143 -7.09 8.39 12.27
N VAL A 144 -7.43 7.17 12.64
CA VAL A 144 -8.31 6.30 11.85
C VAL A 144 -9.75 6.40 12.34
N CYS A 145 -10.68 6.25 11.41
CA CYS A 145 -12.11 6.34 11.70
C CYS A 145 -12.63 5.11 12.47
N TYR A 146 -12.14 3.92 12.14
CA TYR A 146 -12.85 2.69 12.47
C TYR A 146 -12.53 2.10 13.84
N SER A 147 -11.30 2.08 14.28
CA SER A 147 -10.92 1.26 15.43
C SER A 147 -10.57 2.05 16.68
N ALA A 148 -11.36 1.86 17.73
CA ALA A 148 -11.03 2.33 19.08
C ALA A 148 -9.90 1.51 19.73
N GLU A 149 -9.58 0.33 19.21
CA GLU A 149 -8.56 -0.57 19.74
C GLU A 149 -7.19 -0.36 19.07
N SER A 150 -7.15 0.16 17.86
CA SER A 150 -5.90 0.64 17.27
C SER A 150 -5.55 1.98 17.92
N ALA A 151 -4.35 2.10 18.46
CA ALA A 151 -3.90 3.32 19.11
C ALA A 151 -4.06 4.52 18.16
N GLY A 152 -4.81 5.53 18.58
CA GLY A 152 -5.17 6.68 17.77
C GLY A 152 -6.47 6.54 16.97
N GLY A 153 -7.12 5.40 17.01
CA GLY A 153 -8.43 5.23 16.39
C GLY A 153 -9.52 5.98 17.14
N VAL A 154 -10.36 6.65 16.40
CA VAL A 154 -11.60 7.24 16.91
C VAL A 154 -12.72 6.42 16.29
N ALA A 155 -13.52 5.75 17.11
CA ALA A 155 -14.67 5.01 16.61
C ALA A 155 -15.69 6.00 16.03
N CYS A 156 -15.61 6.26 14.75
CA CYS A 156 -16.56 7.10 14.03
C CYS A 156 -17.67 6.28 13.36
N VAL A 157 -17.47 4.96 13.22
CA VAL A 157 -18.48 4.00 12.78
C VAL A 157 -18.44 2.81 13.73
N GLU A 158 -19.60 2.31 14.11
CA GLU A 158 -19.65 1.05 14.87
C GLU A 158 -19.16 -0.12 14.00
N PRO A 159 -18.54 -1.16 14.61
CA PRO A 159 -17.92 -2.28 13.89
C PRO A 159 -18.81 -3.01 12.89
N GLU A 160 -20.11 -2.81 12.96
CA GLU A 160 -21.10 -3.43 12.09
C GLU A 160 -21.70 -2.47 11.06
N GLY A 161 -21.15 -1.27 10.91
CA GLY A 161 -21.67 -0.25 9.99
C GLY A 161 -23.02 0.33 10.40
N ARG A 162 -23.37 0.21 11.67
CA ARG A 162 -24.63 0.68 12.22
C ARG A 162 -24.43 1.91 13.09
N GLY A 163 -24.43 3.04 12.47
CA GLY A 163 -24.49 4.31 13.18
C GLY A 163 -23.16 5.04 13.31
N GLU A 164 -23.25 6.28 13.70
CA GLU A 164 -22.12 7.13 14.04
C GLU A 164 -21.71 6.84 15.48
N ALA A 165 -20.46 6.44 15.66
CA ALA A 165 -19.89 6.43 16.99
C ALA A 165 -19.54 7.87 17.43
N SER A 166 -19.26 8.05 18.71
CA SER A 166 -18.99 9.35 19.34
C SER A 166 -17.80 10.14 18.77
N GLY A 167 -17.13 9.62 17.73
CA GLY A 167 -15.91 10.17 17.16
C GLY A 167 -16.08 11.05 15.92
N GLY A 168 -17.27 11.13 15.35
CA GLY A 168 -17.54 11.92 14.15
C GLY A 168 -17.93 11.11 12.92
N SER A 169 -18.08 11.75 11.77
CA SER A 169 -18.47 11.13 10.52
C SER A 169 -17.26 10.56 9.76
N PRO A 170 -17.40 9.42 9.05
CA PRO A 170 -16.31 8.80 8.29
C PRO A 170 -15.62 9.72 7.29
N ASP A 171 -16.34 10.65 6.71
CA ASP A 171 -15.84 11.63 5.72
C ASP A 171 -14.90 12.70 6.31
N GLN A 172 -14.76 12.75 7.64
CA GLN A 172 -13.83 13.62 8.35
C GLN A 172 -12.44 13.02 8.51
N PHE A 173 -12.22 11.78 8.09
CA PHE A 173 -10.95 11.07 8.28
C PHE A 173 -10.31 10.70 6.94
N ALA A 174 -9.00 10.91 6.81
CA ALA A 174 -8.22 10.47 5.65
C ALA A 174 -8.05 8.95 5.63
N PHE A 175 -8.08 8.30 6.79
CA PHE A 175 -7.86 6.88 6.95
C PHE A 175 -9.05 6.24 7.64
N TYR A 176 -9.55 5.17 7.05
CA TYR A 176 -10.73 4.48 7.58
C TYR A 176 -10.33 3.38 8.59
N ASP A 177 -9.23 2.65 8.29
CA ASP A 177 -8.81 1.43 8.98
C ASP A 177 -7.27 1.35 9.02
#